data_014c71d51cac146426afb0056bcf34ff
#
_entry.id   014c71d51cac146426afb0056bcf34ff
#
_cell.length_a   1.000
_cell.length_b   1.000
_cell.length_c   1.000
_cell.angle_alpha   90.00
_cell.angle_beta   90.00
_cell.angle_gamma   90.00
#
_symmetry.space_group_name_H-M   'P 1'
#
loop_
_entity.id
_entity.type
_entity.pdbx_description
1 polymer ?
#
loop_
_entity_poly.entity_id
_entity_poly.type
_entity_poly.pdbx_seq_one_letter_code
_entity_poly.pdbx_strand_id
1 'polypeptide(L)'
;MSSVKDKIKLCSTEMNGLIVENINGVPFYERYVEFENTIKKHITDRKYHNMFAQPVFNTTNNMLDWYVSPEFSNAIRLSELRDTQEGEEYSHMRDTAVQYIKRLSTELSEHDQKYLKCLIKHASSEFADDMIYCQDGKILFAVWGLKLLNGKSLSTSIRTDIDDKRVYSITYAIKGNGVFSGVKGVIKRRHGHILNGNKDIPMVIPEDGYEFSSWEPDAPHNKTIESDMTFTAVCSKVVVPPPVEEPAGNEIVDTPDQPEEPPFSNVKFDGGEHGRIKGLDTVRCSK
;
A
#
# COMPACT_ATOMS: atom_id res chain seq x y z
N MET A 1 -16.37 27.82 4.42
CA MET A 1 -15.53 27.24 3.34
C MET A 1 -14.54 26.31 3.98
N SER A 2 -14.53 25.03 3.63
CA SER A 2 -13.47 24.12 4.05
C SER A 2 -12.14 24.64 3.53
N SER A 3 -11.20 24.94 4.42
CA SER A 3 -9.92 25.57 4.06
C SER A 3 -9.07 24.57 3.28
N VAL A 4 -8.52 24.98 2.14
CA VAL A 4 -7.56 24.20 1.34
C VAL A 4 -6.13 24.29 1.94
N LYS A 5 -5.96 25.08 3.02
CA LYS A 5 -4.65 25.46 3.59
C LYS A 5 -3.74 24.28 3.93
N ASP A 6 -4.32 23.13 4.32
CA ASP A 6 -3.56 21.96 4.76
C ASP A 6 -3.68 20.80 3.75
N LYS A 7 -4.12 21.07 2.53
CA LYS A 7 -4.29 20.08 1.47
C LYS A 7 -3.27 20.31 0.36
N ILE A 8 -2.90 19.24 -0.31
CA ILE A 8 -2.05 19.28 -1.51
C ILE A 8 -2.93 19.14 -2.76
N LYS A 9 -2.51 19.76 -3.85
CA LYS A 9 -3.15 19.57 -5.15
C LYS A 9 -2.71 18.22 -5.72
N LEU A 10 -3.69 17.34 -5.98
CA LEU A 10 -3.46 16.01 -6.53
C LEU A 10 -3.38 16.05 -8.05
N CYS A 11 -4.39 16.67 -8.67
CA CYS A 11 -4.50 16.76 -10.12
C CYS A 11 -5.40 17.92 -10.52
N SER A 12 -5.41 18.23 -11.81
CA SER A 12 -6.31 19.20 -12.42
C SER A 12 -7.03 18.56 -13.61
N THR A 13 -8.28 18.93 -13.81
CA THR A 13 -9.10 18.49 -14.94
C THR A 13 -9.45 19.68 -15.82
N GLU A 14 -9.11 19.61 -17.11
CA GLU A 14 -9.54 20.61 -18.08
C GLU A 14 -11.04 20.48 -18.31
N MET A 15 -11.78 21.61 -18.13
CA MET A 15 -13.23 21.59 -18.16
C MET A 15 -13.83 21.62 -19.58
N ASN A 16 -12.99 21.84 -20.61
CA ASN A 16 -13.42 21.89 -22.00
C ASN A 16 -13.97 20.54 -22.48
N GLY A 17 -15.22 20.52 -22.93
CA GLY A 17 -15.89 19.32 -23.43
C GLY A 17 -16.37 18.35 -22.32
N LEU A 18 -16.42 18.82 -21.08
CA LEU A 18 -17.02 18.10 -19.96
C LEU A 18 -18.39 18.68 -19.59
N ILE A 19 -19.30 17.82 -19.16
CA ILE A 19 -20.55 18.18 -18.52
C ILE A 19 -20.35 18.11 -17.02
N VAL A 20 -20.72 19.18 -16.33
CA VAL A 20 -20.70 19.27 -14.87
C VAL A 20 -22.02 18.78 -14.31
N GLU A 21 -21.97 17.86 -13.36
CA GLU A 21 -23.16 17.46 -12.60
C GLU A 21 -23.64 18.64 -11.74
N ASN A 22 -24.97 18.85 -11.71
CA ASN A 22 -25.58 19.91 -10.94
C ASN A 22 -26.45 19.31 -9.82
N ILE A 23 -26.33 19.88 -8.63
CA ILE A 23 -27.20 19.58 -7.50
C ILE A 23 -28.11 20.78 -7.28
N ASN A 24 -29.40 20.60 -7.57
CA ASN A 24 -30.41 21.69 -7.50
C ASN A 24 -30.02 22.94 -8.32
N GLY A 25 -29.52 22.74 -9.55
CA GLY A 25 -29.13 23.81 -10.45
C GLY A 25 -27.78 24.48 -10.18
N VAL A 26 -27.04 24.00 -9.15
CA VAL A 26 -25.72 24.53 -8.80
C VAL A 26 -24.67 23.48 -9.11
N PRO A 27 -23.52 23.85 -9.73
CA PRO A 27 -22.43 22.95 -9.99
C PRO A 27 -21.95 22.21 -8.71
N PHE A 28 -21.66 20.91 -8.82
CA PHE A 28 -21.31 20.08 -7.67
C PHE A 28 -20.11 20.62 -6.89
N TYR A 29 -19.12 21.20 -7.56
CA TYR A 29 -17.90 21.72 -6.93
C TYR A 29 -18.16 22.93 -6.02
N GLU A 30 -19.24 23.69 -6.25
CA GLU A 30 -19.67 24.77 -5.36
C GLU A 30 -20.41 24.25 -4.11
N ARG A 31 -20.77 22.96 -4.11
CA ARG A 31 -21.50 22.27 -3.04
C ARG A 31 -20.62 21.32 -2.21
N TYR A 32 -19.30 21.44 -2.30
CA TYR A 32 -18.40 20.47 -1.64
C TYR A 32 -18.65 20.36 -0.12
N VAL A 33 -18.96 21.45 0.56
CA VAL A 33 -19.26 21.45 2.00
C VAL A 33 -20.46 20.57 2.32
N GLU A 34 -21.49 20.61 1.52
CA GLU A 34 -22.69 19.78 1.65
C GLU A 34 -22.37 18.29 1.41
N PHE A 35 -21.51 18.00 0.41
CA PHE A 35 -21.00 16.64 0.21
C PHE A 35 -20.25 16.13 1.43
N GLU A 36 -19.31 16.92 1.95
CA GLU A 36 -18.52 16.57 3.13
C GLU A 36 -19.41 16.33 4.36
N ASN A 37 -20.41 17.18 4.58
CA ASN A 37 -21.37 17.03 5.65
C ASN A 37 -22.23 15.78 5.48
N THR A 38 -22.69 15.48 4.26
CA THR A 38 -23.48 14.27 3.96
C THR A 38 -22.65 13.01 4.20
N ILE A 39 -21.38 13.00 3.78
CA ILE A 39 -20.45 11.90 4.04
C ILE A 39 -20.29 11.68 5.55
N LYS A 40 -19.95 12.73 6.29
CA LYS A 40 -19.73 12.66 7.75
C LYS A 40 -20.98 12.25 8.54
N LYS A 41 -22.15 12.66 8.08
CA LYS A 41 -23.44 12.37 8.70
C LYS A 41 -23.86 10.90 8.52
N HIS A 42 -23.67 10.35 7.33
CA HIS A 42 -24.27 9.07 6.96
C HIS A 42 -23.28 7.92 6.83
N ILE A 43 -22.00 8.20 6.52
CA ILE A 43 -20.97 7.18 6.45
C ILE A 43 -20.33 7.02 7.82
N THR A 44 -20.69 5.94 8.53
CA THR A 44 -20.22 5.67 9.91
C THR A 44 -18.77 5.21 9.96
N ASP A 45 -18.30 4.52 8.92
CA ASP A 45 -16.92 4.05 8.83
C ASP A 45 -15.99 5.19 8.40
N ARG A 46 -15.19 5.68 9.36
CA ARG A 46 -14.31 6.84 9.15
C ARG A 46 -13.27 6.67 8.05
N LYS A 47 -12.93 5.42 7.68
CA LYS A 47 -11.99 5.15 6.57
C LYS A 47 -12.49 5.71 5.23
N TYR A 48 -13.81 5.89 5.06
CA TYR A 48 -14.42 6.43 3.86
C TYR A 48 -14.60 7.95 3.88
N HIS A 49 -14.33 8.66 5.00
CA HIS A 49 -14.58 10.10 5.10
C HIS A 49 -13.66 10.92 4.20
N ASN A 50 -12.41 10.51 4.03
CA ASN A 50 -11.38 11.25 3.27
C ASN A 50 -11.12 10.65 1.87
N MET A 51 -12.01 9.77 1.40
CA MET A 51 -11.79 9.08 0.12
C MET A 51 -12.25 9.87 -1.11
N PHE A 52 -12.72 11.11 -0.94
CA PHE A 52 -13.14 11.97 -2.06
C PHE A 52 -12.33 13.26 -2.06
N ALA A 53 -11.63 13.51 -3.18
CA ALA A 53 -10.87 14.74 -3.38
C ALA A 53 -11.78 15.96 -3.39
N GLN A 54 -11.31 17.06 -2.83
CA GLN A 54 -12.01 18.34 -2.84
C GLN A 54 -11.82 19.06 -4.17
N PRO A 55 -12.89 19.32 -4.94
CA PRO A 55 -12.81 20.11 -6.16
C PRO A 55 -12.76 21.61 -5.86
N VAL A 56 -11.91 22.33 -6.58
CA VAL A 56 -11.85 23.79 -6.57
C VAL A 56 -11.75 24.29 -8.00
N PHE A 57 -12.75 25.04 -8.46
CA PHE A 57 -12.75 25.59 -9.81
C PHE A 57 -11.84 26.80 -9.91
N ASN A 58 -10.87 26.73 -10.84
CA ASN A 58 -9.96 27.81 -11.16
C ASN A 58 -10.45 28.54 -12.43
N THR A 59 -11.04 29.69 -12.25
CA THR A 59 -11.62 30.48 -13.34
C THR A 59 -10.58 31.07 -14.29
N THR A 60 -9.32 31.20 -13.85
CA THR A 60 -8.25 31.80 -14.66
C THR A 60 -7.84 30.91 -15.82
N ASN A 61 -7.81 29.61 -15.63
CA ASN A 61 -7.35 28.65 -16.64
C ASN A 61 -8.41 27.63 -17.06
N ASN A 62 -9.65 27.77 -16.59
CA ASN A 62 -10.77 26.87 -16.83
C ASN A 62 -10.45 25.40 -16.41
N MET A 63 -9.79 25.26 -15.28
CA MET A 63 -9.43 23.97 -14.70
C MET A 63 -10.23 23.70 -13.41
N LEU A 64 -10.52 22.44 -13.15
CA LEU A 64 -11.00 21.98 -11.85
C LEU A 64 -9.84 21.30 -11.12
N ASP A 65 -9.34 21.96 -10.09
CA ASP A 65 -8.24 21.46 -9.26
C ASP A 65 -8.77 20.57 -8.15
N TRP A 66 -8.09 19.44 -7.92
CA TRP A 66 -8.48 18.44 -6.94
C TRP A 66 -7.49 18.39 -5.78
N TYR A 67 -7.97 18.66 -4.57
CA TYR A 67 -7.16 18.76 -3.37
C TYR A 67 -7.42 17.60 -2.41
N VAL A 68 -6.35 17.11 -1.79
CA VAL A 68 -6.37 15.93 -0.91
C VAL A 68 -5.51 16.16 0.34
N SER A 69 -5.68 15.30 1.33
CA SER A 69 -4.79 15.24 2.48
C SER A 69 -3.33 14.96 2.05
N PRO A 70 -2.31 15.53 2.71
CA PRO A 70 -0.89 15.28 2.41
C PRO A 70 -0.48 13.81 2.47
N GLU A 71 -1.25 12.97 3.15
CA GLU A 71 -1.02 11.52 3.18
C GLU A 71 -1.06 10.86 1.80
N PHE A 72 -1.68 11.51 0.79
CA PHE A 72 -1.75 11.04 -0.59
C PHE A 72 -0.67 11.64 -1.52
N SER A 73 0.41 12.18 -0.96
CA SER A 73 1.48 12.85 -1.73
C SER A 73 2.24 11.94 -2.69
N ASN A 74 2.22 10.63 -2.48
CA ASN A 74 2.84 9.61 -3.33
C ASN A 74 1.80 8.67 -3.96
N ALA A 75 0.53 9.04 -3.97
CA ALA A 75 -0.53 8.20 -4.50
C ALA A 75 -0.31 7.89 -5.99
N ILE A 76 -0.55 6.64 -6.37
CA ILE A 76 -0.44 6.10 -7.73
C ILE A 76 -1.86 5.86 -8.25
N ARG A 77 -2.12 6.11 -9.53
CA ARG A 77 -3.41 5.79 -10.13
C ARG A 77 -3.64 4.27 -10.14
N LEU A 78 -4.88 3.86 -9.91
CA LEU A 78 -5.24 2.46 -9.96
C LEU A 78 -4.94 1.84 -11.35
N SER A 79 -5.12 2.61 -12.43
CA SER A 79 -4.77 2.19 -13.79
C SER A 79 -3.28 1.88 -13.98
N GLU A 80 -2.40 2.55 -13.24
CA GLU A 80 -0.95 2.30 -13.26
C GLU A 80 -0.55 1.06 -12.45
N LEU A 81 -1.44 0.59 -11.54
CA LEU A 81 -1.24 -0.61 -10.72
C LEU A 81 -1.84 -1.87 -11.36
N ARG A 82 -2.42 -1.78 -12.56
CA ARG A 82 -2.91 -2.96 -13.29
C ARG A 82 -1.79 -4.01 -13.39
N ASP A 83 -2.19 -5.27 -13.40
CA ASP A 83 -1.28 -6.42 -13.46
C ASP A 83 -0.36 -6.61 -12.24
N THR A 84 -0.69 -5.96 -11.11
CA THR A 84 -0.03 -6.19 -9.83
C THR A 84 -1.04 -6.73 -8.80
N GLN A 85 -0.56 -7.51 -7.83
CA GLN A 85 -1.39 -7.97 -6.71
C GLN A 85 -2.00 -6.78 -5.95
N GLU A 86 -1.22 -5.73 -5.74
CA GLU A 86 -1.65 -4.51 -5.07
C GLU A 86 -2.80 -3.83 -5.83
N GLY A 87 -2.75 -3.82 -7.17
CA GLY A 87 -3.83 -3.30 -8.02
C GLY A 87 -5.13 -4.10 -7.90
N GLU A 88 -5.05 -5.42 -7.78
CA GLU A 88 -6.22 -6.28 -7.53
C GLU A 88 -6.87 -5.97 -6.17
N GLU A 89 -6.05 -5.82 -5.11
CA GLU A 89 -6.51 -5.46 -3.77
C GLU A 89 -7.21 -4.09 -3.76
N TYR A 90 -6.64 -3.08 -4.41
CA TYR A 90 -7.27 -1.76 -4.53
C TYR A 90 -8.54 -1.78 -5.39
N SER A 91 -8.58 -2.59 -6.45
CA SER A 91 -9.80 -2.77 -7.25
C SER A 91 -10.93 -3.35 -6.41
N HIS A 92 -10.64 -4.34 -5.58
CA HIS A 92 -11.61 -4.90 -4.63
C HIS A 92 -12.06 -3.87 -3.58
N MET A 93 -11.14 -3.06 -3.07
CA MET A 93 -11.47 -1.96 -2.14
C MET A 93 -12.39 -0.93 -2.79
N ARG A 94 -12.12 -0.53 -4.05
CA ARG A 94 -12.99 0.34 -4.84
C ARG A 94 -14.40 -0.21 -4.94
N ASP A 95 -14.53 -1.45 -5.37
CA ASP A 95 -15.83 -2.07 -5.59
C ASP A 95 -16.62 -2.17 -4.28
N THR A 96 -15.96 -2.54 -3.19
CA THR A 96 -16.56 -2.57 -1.85
C THR A 96 -17.05 -1.20 -1.41
N ALA A 97 -16.25 -0.15 -1.61
CA ALA A 97 -16.60 1.21 -1.25
C ALA A 97 -17.80 1.73 -2.08
N VAL A 98 -17.76 1.50 -3.39
CA VAL A 98 -18.84 1.90 -4.32
C VAL A 98 -20.15 1.18 -3.95
N GLN A 99 -20.11 -0.12 -3.71
CA GLN A 99 -21.29 -0.90 -3.30
C GLN A 99 -21.85 -0.43 -1.95
N TYR A 100 -20.97 -0.17 -0.98
CA TYR A 100 -21.38 0.36 0.32
C TYR A 100 -22.12 1.69 0.19
N ILE A 101 -21.54 2.67 -0.52
CA ILE A 101 -22.17 3.98 -0.73
C ILE A 101 -23.45 3.87 -1.54
N LYS A 102 -23.49 3.00 -2.55
CA LYS A 102 -24.67 2.75 -3.38
C LYS A 102 -25.83 2.22 -2.54
N ARG A 103 -25.57 1.22 -1.69
CA ARG A 103 -26.57 0.67 -0.76
C ARG A 103 -27.04 1.75 0.21
N LEU A 104 -26.11 2.46 0.85
CA LEU A 104 -26.44 3.54 1.78
C LEU A 104 -27.31 4.60 1.12
N SER A 105 -27.02 4.98 -0.11
CA SER A 105 -27.80 5.98 -0.83
C SER A 105 -29.26 5.61 -1.06
N THR A 106 -29.63 4.32 -1.03
CA THR A 106 -31.03 3.90 -1.20
C THR A 106 -31.84 4.06 0.07
N GLU A 107 -31.20 4.19 1.23
CA GLU A 107 -31.84 4.28 2.55
C GLU A 107 -32.04 5.73 3.01
N LEU A 108 -31.49 6.70 2.29
CA LEU A 108 -31.49 8.10 2.67
C LEU A 108 -32.67 8.88 2.08
N SER A 109 -32.87 10.08 2.61
CA SER A 109 -33.80 11.07 2.04
C SER A 109 -33.39 11.41 0.60
N GLU A 110 -34.36 11.78 -0.24
CA GLU A 110 -34.09 12.16 -1.63
C GLU A 110 -33.05 13.29 -1.77
N HIS A 111 -33.05 14.22 -0.80
CA HIS A 111 -32.07 15.29 -0.72
C HIS A 111 -30.65 14.74 -0.56
N ASP A 112 -30.39 13.90 0.45
CA ASP A 112 -29.05 13.37 0.75
C ASP A 112 -28.62 12.33 -0.28
N GLN A 113 -29.53 11.57 -0.89
CA GLN A 113 -29.27 10.65 -1.99
C GLN A 113 -28.52 11.30 -3.17
N LYS A 114 -28.91 12.52 -3.56
CA LYS A 114 -28.33 13.23 -4.71
C LYS A 114 -26.84 13.42 -4.54
N TYR A 115 -26.39 13.72 -3.33
CA TYR A 115 -24.97 13.90 -3.02
C TYR A 115 -24.21 12.56 -3.14
N LEU A 116 -24.65 11.50 -2.48
CA LEU A 116 -23.95 10.22 -2.53
C LEU A 116 -23.95 9.60 -3.93
N LYS A 117 -25.04 9.69 -4.66
CA LYS A 117 -25.12 9.22 -6.06
C LYS A 117 -24.17 9.98 -6.98
N CYS A 118 -24.00 11.30 -6.79
CA CYS A 118 -23.07 12.10 -7.58
C CYS A 118 -21.63 11.65 -7.37
N LEU A 119 -21.22 11.35 -6.11
CA LEU A 119 -19.87 10.89 -5.78
C LEU A 119 -19.46 9.60 -6.52
N ILE A 120 -20.39 8.66 -6.67
CA ILE A 120 -20.09 7.32 -7.20
C ILE A 120 -20.61 7.08 -8.62
N LYS A 121 -21.26 8.05 -9.24
CA LYS A 121 -21.97 7.89 -10.51
C LYS A 121 -21.11 7.26 -11.61
N HIS A 122 -19.83 7.59 -11.65
CA HIS A 122 -18.86 7.11 -12.64
C HIS A 122 -17.77 6.22 -12.05
N ALA A 123 -17.82 5.94 -10.75
CA ALA A 123 -16.77 5.22 -10.04
C ALA A 123 -16.62 3.73 -10.41
N SER A 124 -17.63 3.14 -11.06
CA SER A 124 -17.63 1.74 -11.49
C SER A 124 -17.46 1.54 -13.00
N SER A 125 -17.11 2.60 -13.75
CA SER A 125 -16.83 2.50 -15.18
C SER A 125 -15.41 2.01 -15.45
N GLU A 126 -15.14 1.46 -16.64
CA GLU A 126 -13.78 1.06 -17.06
C GLU A 126 -12.76 2.19 -17.00
N PHE A 127 -13.23 3.45 -17.11
CA PHE A 127 -12.40 4.65 -17.03
C PHE A 127 -12.18 5.17 -15.61
N ALA A 128 -12.82 4.52 -14.61
CA ALA A 128 -12.70 4.95 -13.22
C ALA A 128 -11.29 4.76 -12.65
N ASP A 129 -10.54 3.78 -13.13
CA ASP A 129 -9.20 3.47 -12.64
C ASP A 129 -8.21 4.63 -12.81
N ASP A 130 -8.40 5.47 -13.84
CA ASP A 130 -7.60 6.69 -14.05
C ASP A 130 -7.96 7.83 -13.06
N MET A 131 -9.11 7.72 -12.41
CA MET A 131 -9.64 8.70 -11.46
C MET A 131 -9.51 8.28 -10.01
N ILE A 132 -8.96 7.08 -9.78
CA ILE A 132 -8.75 6.52 -8.45
C ILE A 132 -7.27 6.48 -8.17
N TYR A 133 -6.90 7.01 -7.02
CA TYR A 133 -5.53 7.05 -6.54
C TYR A 133 -5.39 6.17 -5.31
N CYS A 134 -4.27 5.49 -5.20
CA CYS A 134 -4.01 4.45 -4.22
C CYS A 134 -2.71 4.76 -3.47
N GLN A 135 -2.75 4.67 -2.15
CA GLN A 135 -1.56 4.80 -1.32
C GLN A 135 -1.79 4.15 0.06
N ASP A 136 -0.83 3.36 0.52
CA ASP A 136 -0.78 2.82 1.89
C ASP A 136 -2.05 2.09 2.34
N GLY A 137 -2.66 1.31 1.43
CA GLY A 137 -3.90 0.58 1.70
C GLY A 137 -5.14 1.48 1.77
N LYS A 138 -5.08 2.69 1.18
CA LYS A 138 -6.20 3.62 1.06
C LYS A 138 -6.47 3.92 -0.41
N ILE A 139 -7.74 4.16 -0.72
CA ILE A 139 -8.18 4.64 -2.03
C ILE A 139 -8.75 6.05 -1.94
N LEU A 140 -8.59 6.79 -3.02
CA LEU A 140 -9.07 8.15 -3.15
C LEU A 140 -9.74 8.33 -4.53
N PHE A 141 -10.97 8.79 -4.54
CA PHE A 141 -11.68 9.16 -5.76
C PHE A 141 -11.42 10.63 -6.08
N ALA A 142 -10.82 10.89 -7.23
CA ALA A 142 -10.73 12.22 -7.83
C ALA A 142 -11.64 12.29 -9.07
N VAL A 143 -11.80 13.47 -9.65
CA VAL A 143 -12.52 13.69 -10.92
C VAL A 143 -13.96 13.14 -10.89
N TRP A 144 -14.61 13.17 -9.72
CA TRP A 144 -16.02 12.82 -9.57
C TRP A 144 -16.93 13.99 -9.94
N GLY A 145 -18.21 13.73 -10.22
CA GLY A 145 -19.20 14.77 -10.58
C GLY A 145 -19.03 15.37 -11.98
N LEU A 146 -18.19 14.78 -12.81
CA LEU A 146 -17.98 15.17 -14.20
C LEU A 146 -18.46 14.06 -15.14
N LYS A 147 -18.95 14.44 -16.32
CA LYS A 147 -19.39 13.54 -17.37
C LYS A 147 -18.79 13.96 -18.71
N LEU A 148 -18.42 12.97 -19.51
CA LEU A 148 -17.89 13.19 -20.84
C LEU A 148 -18.97 13.64 -21.82
N LEU A 149 -18.60 14.59 -22.64
CA LEU A 149 -19.36 14.94 -23.84
C LEU A 149 -18.78 14.13 -25.01
N ASN A 150 -19.61 13.25 -25.62
CA ASN A 150 -19.28 12.57 -26.88
C ASN A 150 -17.98 11.73 -26.90
N GLY A 151 -17.85 10.73 -26.03
CA GLY A 151 -16.89 9.63 -26.22
C GLY A 151 -15.39 9.97 -26.05
N LYS A 152 -15.05 11.17 -25.58
CA LYS A 152 -13.67 11.49 -25.18
C LYS A 152 -13.33 10.79 -23.86
N SER A 153 -12.11 10.29 -23.73
CA SER A 153 -11.63 9.72 -22.46
C SER A 153 -11.36 10.83 -21.44
N LEU A 154 -11.87 10.66 -20.20
CA LEU A 154 -11.54 11.58 -19.09
C LEU A 154 -10.05 11.57 -18.78
N SER A 155 -9.36 10.46 -19.01
CA SER A 155 -7.92 10.33 -18.80
C SER A 155 -7.09 11.34 -19.58
N THR A 156 -7.53 11.73 -20.77
CA THR A 156 -6.85 12.75 -21.60
C THR A 156 -7.05 14.18 -21.09
N SER A 157 -8.05 14.40 -20.24
CA SER A 157 -8.36 15.72 -19.66
C SER A 157 -7.75 15.91 -18.26
N ILE A 158 -7.15 14.86 -17.69
CA ILE A 158 -6.54 14.92 -16.36
C ILE A 158 -5.08 15.28 -16.50
N ARG A 159 -4.70 16.43 -15.92
CA ARG A 159 -3.30 16.80 -15.72
C ARG A 159 -2.96 16.62 -14.26
N THR A 160 -1.95 15.83 -13.96
CA THR A 160 -1.52 15.60 -12.59
C THR A 160 -0.27 16.41 -12.29
N ASP A 161 -0.32 17.25 -11.27
CA ASP A 161 0.87 17.97 -10.78
C ASP A 161 1.82 17.02 -10.01
N ILE A 162 1.29 15.86 -9.59
CA ILE A 162 2.09 14.78 -8.98
C ILE A 162 2.78 13.93 -10.06
N ASP A 163 2.33 13.98 -11.31
CA ASP A 163 2.79 13.13 -12.43
C ASP A 163 4.18 13.49 -12.99
N ASP A 164 4.83 14.54 -12.51
CA ASP A 164 6.26 14.75 -12.80
C ASP A 164 7.15 13.64 -12.21
N LYS A 165 6.61 12.85 -11.27
CA LYS A 165 7.29 11.70 -10.71
C LYS A 165 6.84 10.43 -11.45
N ARG A 166 7.70 9.92 -12.33
CA ARG A 166 7.49 8.64 -13.02
C ARG A 166 7.24 7.50 -12.02
N VAL A 167 6.41 6.55 -12.42
CA VAL A 167 6.18 5.32 -11.69
C VAL A 167 7.08 4.23 -12.26
N TYR A 168 7.77 3.52 -11.40
CA TYR A 168 8.71 2.45 -11.75
C TYR A 168 8.25 1.12 -11.18
N SER A 169 8.62 0.06 -11.88
CA SER A 169 8.35 -1.32 -11.47
C SER A 169 9.52 -1.87 -10.67
N ILE A 170 9.21 -2.44 -9.50
CA ILE A 170 10.16 -3.16 -8.66
C ILE A 170 9.77 -4.64 -8.70
N THR A 171 10.66 -5.47 -9.24
CA THR A 171 10.44 -6.90 -9.39
C THR A 171 11.21 -7.67 -8.33
N TYR A 172 10.55 -8.62 -7.67
CA TYR A 172 11.19 -9.55 -6.73
C TYR A 172 11.22 -10.95 -7.31
N ALA A 173 12.39 -11.56 -7.30
CA ALA A 173 12.64 -12.93 -7.76
C ALA A 173 13.37 -13.75 -6.71
N ILE A 174 13.25 -15.08 -6.78
CA ILE A 174 13.99 -16.00 -5.92
C ILE A 174 14.89 -16.88 -6.79
N LYS A 175 16.13 -17.03 -6.33
CA LYS A 175 17.12 -17.98 -6.84
C LYS A 175 17.38 -19.04 -5.77
N GLY A 176 17.17 -20.30 -6.10
CA GLY A 176 17.16 -21.40 -5.15
C GLY A 176 15.74 -21.74 -4.69
N ASN A 177 15.62 -22.49 -3.59
CA ASN A 177 14.33 -22.95 -3.10
C ASN A 177 13.83 -22.08 -1.95
N GLY A 178 12.68 -21.45 -2.17
CA GLY A 178 12.03 -20.58 -1.21
C GLY A 178 10.79 -19.93 -1.79
N VAL A 179 10.04 -19.21 -0.96
CA VAL A 179 8.86 -18.45 -1.37
C VAL A 179 8.86 -17.06 -0.75
N PHE A 180 8.13 -16.14 -1.34
CA PHE A 180 7.86 -14.85 -0.73
C PHE A 180 6.58 -14.87 0.10
N SER A 181 6.60 -14.19 1.24
CA SER A 181 5.42 -13.85 2.02
C SER A 181 5.23 -12.34 2.04
N GLY A 182 3.98 -11.88 2.01
CA GLY A 182 3.63 -10.47 1.87
C GLY A 182 3.60 -10.05 0.41
N VAL A 183 4.44 -9.08 0.04
CA VAL A 183 4.57 -8.61 -1.35
C VAL A 183 5.00 -9.74 -2.29
N LYS A 184 4.33 -9.89 -3.43
CA LYS A 184 4.65 -10.92 -4.43
C LYS A 184 4.84 -10.30 -5.80
N GLY A 185 5.89 -10.77 -6.50
CA GLY A 185 6.14 -10.43 -7.90
C GLY A 185 6.56 -8.97 -8.10
N VAL A 186 5.68 -8.18 -8.71
CA VAL A 186 5.98 -6.79 -9.11
C VAL A 186 5.17 -5.83 -8.27
N ILE A 187 5.83 -4.81 -7.71
CA ILE A 187 5.19 -3.63 -7.14
C ILE A 187 5.55 -2.39 -7.95
N LYS A 188 4.76 -1.33 -7.81
CA LYS A 188 5.01 -0.06 -8.47
C LYS A 188 5.15 1.06 -7.46
N ARG A 189 6.19 1.88 -7.63
CA ARG A 189 6.46 3.02 -6.73
C ARG A 189 6.88 4.25 -7.55
N ARG A 190 6.60 5.45 -7.02
CA ARG A 190 7.00 6.70 -7.66
C ARG A 190 8.50 6.95 -7.54
N HIS A 191 9.04 7.71 -8.49
CA HIS A 191 10.41 8.22 -8.43
C HIS A 191 10.70 8.88 -7.07
N GLY A 192 11.81 8.53 -6.47
CA GLY A 192 12.25 9.05 -5.16
C GLY A 192 11.61 8.35 -3.95
N HIS A 193 10.72 7.34 -4.15
CA HIS A 193 10.25 6.51 -3.04
C HIS A 193 11.40 5.68 -2.46
N ILE A 194 11.46 5.57 -1.13
CA ILE A 194 12.46 4.77 -0.43
C ILE A 194 11.80 3.46 -0.01
N LEU A 195 12.33 2.34 -0.50
CA LEU A 195 11.81 1.01 -0.14
C LEU A 195 12.01 0.71 1.33
N ASN A 196 10.94 0.43 2.05
CA ASN A 196 11.00 0.12 3.47
C ASN A 196 9.81 -0.72 3.95
N GLY A 197 10.11 -1.62 4.90
CA GLY A 197 9.09 -2.43 5.57
C GLY A 197 8.36 -3.44 4.66
N ASN A 198 7.40 -4.14 5.24
CA ASN A 198 6.74 -5.29 4.64
C ASN A 198 5.77 -4.95 3.47
N LYS A 199 5.50 -3.68 3.25
CA LYS A 199 4.68 -3.22 2.11
C LYS A 199 5.50 -3.07 0.84
N ASP A 200 6.82 -2.86 0.97
CA ASP A 200 7.71 -2.69 -0.16
C ASP A 200 8.58 -3.91 -0.37
N ILE A 201 9.01 -4.58 0.69
CA ILE A 201 9.99 -5.67 0.66
C ILE A 201 9.34 -6.96 1.16
N PRO A 202 9.31 -8.02 0.32
CA PRO A 202 8.77 -9.31 0.74
C PRO A 202 9.67 -9.97 1.79
N MET A 203 9.05 -10.74 2.68
CA MET A 203 9.77 -11.65 3.54
C MET A 203 10.14 -12.91 2.76
N VAL A 204 11.41 -13.28 2.78
CA VAL A 204 11.90 -14.51 2.18
C VAL A 204 11.72 -15.66 3.15
N ILE A 205 11.07 -16.75 2.71
CA ILE A 205 10.89 -17.98 3.46
C ILE A 205 11.60 -19.08 2.68
N PRO A 206 12.84 -19.50 3.08
CA PRO A 206 13.51 -20.62 2.46
C PRO A 206 12.76 -21.94 2.71
N GLU A 207 12.83 -22.86 1.77
CA GLU A 207 12.34 -24.23 1.96
C GLU A 207 13.29 -25.04 2.87
N ASP A 208 12.80 -26.19 3.34
CA ASP A 208 13.58 -27.11 4.20
C ASP A 208 14.91 -27.48 3.53
N GLY A 209 16.00 -27.33 4.28
CA GLY A 209 17.37 -27.57 3.81
C GLY A 209 17.99 -26.41 3.04
N TYR A 210 17.31 -25.26 2.98
CA TYR A 210 17.84 -24.01 2.41
C TYR A 210 17.83 -22.91 3.46
N GLU A 211 18.71 -21.93 3.26
CA GLU A 211 18.77 -20.68 4.04
C GLU A 211 18.83 -19.47 3.13
N PHE A 212 18.27 -18.35 3.58
CA PHE A 212 18.43 -17.09 2.87
C PHE A 212 19.86 -16.58 3.04
N SER A 213 20.55 -16.35 1.93
CA SER A 213 21.96 -15.93 1.93
C SER A 213 22.10 -14.42 1.70
N SER A 214 21.45 -13.89 0.69
CA SER A 214 21.62 -12.47 0.30
C SER A 214 20.54 -12.02 -0.69
N TRP A 215 20.56 -10.72 -0.95
CA TRP A 215 19.89 -10.10 -2.10
C TRP A 215 20.91 -9.78 -3.20
N GLU A 216 20.51 -9.96 -4.46
CA GLU A 216 21.26 -9.55 -5.64
C GLU A 216 20.46 -8.47 -6.42
N PRO A 217 21.11 -7.37 -6.93
CA PRO A 217 22.52 -7.00 -6.75
C PRO A 217 22.87 -6.48 -5.37
N ASP A 218 21.91 -5.86 -4.65
CA ASP A 218 22.03 -5.27 -3.32
C ASP A 218 20.74 -5.50 -2.53
N ALA A 219 20.79 -5.29 -1.20
CA ALA A 219 19.60 -5.32 -0.36
C ALA A 219 18.60 -4.21 -0.76
N PRO A 220 17.29 -4.51 -0.88
CA PRO A 220 16.30 -3.52 -1.26
C PRO A 220 16.03 -2.46 -0.17
N HIS A 221 16.37 -2.74 1.08
CA HIS A 221 16.10 -1.86 2.21
C HIS A 221 16.81 -0.51 2.08
N ASN A 222 16.06 0.58 2.29
CA ASN A 222 16.50 1.98 2.12
C ASN A 222 16.96 2.36 0.70
N LYS A 223 16.63 1.55 -0.32
CA LYS A 223 16.93 1.89 -1.71
C LYS A 223 15.94 2.94 -2.21
N THR A 224 16.46 4.03 -2.80
CA THR A 224 15.66 5.05 -3.48
C THR A 224 15.32 4.59 -4.90
N ILE A 225 14.07 4.73 -5.32
CA ILE A 225 13.60 4.33 -6.65
C ILE A 225 13.81 5.46 -7.65
N GLU A 226 14.67 5.20 -8.64
CA GLU A 226 15.00 6.14 -9.72
C GLU A 226 14.79 5.53 -11.11
N SER A 227 14.61 4.20 -11.18
CA SER A 227 14.36 3.42 -12.39
C SER A 227 13.65 2.11 -12.05
N ASP A 228 13.26 1.35 -13.07
CA ASP A 228 12.82 -0.03 -12.85
C ASP A 228 13.96 -0.85 -12.24
N MET A 229 13.66 -1.68 -11.25
CA MET A 229 14.63 -2.44 -10.47
C MET A 229 14.20 -3.88 -10.30
N THR A 230 15.18 -4.78 -10.21
CA THR A 230 14.95 -6.18 -9.87
C THR A 230 15.84 -6.57 -8.71
N PHE A 231 15.24 -7.17 -7.69
CA PHE A 231 15.94 -7.74 -6.54
C PHE A 231 15.71 -9.25 -6.51
N THR A 232 16.79 -10.01 -6.46
CA THR A 232 16.73 -11.47 -6.40
C THR A 232 17.19 -11.95 -5.02
N ALA A 233 16.29 -12.58 -4.28
CA ALA A 233 16.65 -13.27 -3.05
C ALA A 233 17.37 -14.57 -3.38
N VAL A 234 18.55 -14.78 -2.83
CA VAL A 234 19.33 -16.00 -3.00
C VAL A 234 19.12 -16.91 -1.80
N CYS A 235 18.57 -18.10 -2.05
CA CYS A 235 18.45 -19.17 -1.06
C CYS A 235 19.46 -20.26 -1.40
N SER A 236 20.42 -20.51 -0.50
CA SER A 236 21.47 -21.49 -0.64
C SER A 236 21.16 -22.76 0.15
N LYS A 237 21.62 -23.90 -0.37
CA LYS A 237 21.47 -25.18 0.35
C LYS A 237 22.33 -25.17 1.61
N VAL A 238 21.73 -25.53 2.74
CA VAL A 238 22.47 -25.69 4.00
C VAL A 238 23.48 -26.80 3.85
N VAL A 239 24.77 -26.46 3.97
CA VAL A 239 25.84 -27.46 4.01
C VAL A 239 25.99 -27.91 5.44
N VAL A 240 25.43 -29.09 5.77
CA VAL A 240 25.69 -29.72 7.04
C VAL A 240 27.13 -30.27 6.98
N PRO A 241 28.05 -29.78 7.80
CA PRO A 241 29.40 -30.38 7.85
C PRO A 241 29.29 -31.87 8.18
N PRO A 242 30.10 -32.71 7.55
CA PRO A 242 30.10 -34.13 7.87
C PRO A 242 30.32 -34.30 9.39
N PRO A 243 29.67 -35.30 10.01
CA PRO A 243 29.93 -35.61 11.41
C PRO A 243 31.45 -35.72 11.62
N VAL A 244 31.97 -34.97 12.57
CA VAL A 244 33.36 -35.15 12.99
C VAL A 244 33.42 -36.55 13.55
N GLU A 245 34.10 -37.48 12.84
CA GLU A 245 34.42 -38.79 13.41
C GLU A 245 35.26 -38.54 14.66
N GLU A 246 34.69 -38.83 15.82
CA GLU A 246 35.47 -38.85 17.05
C GLU A 246 36.61 -39.83 16.85
N PRO A 247 37.88 -39.46 17.09
CA PRO A 247 38.99 -40.37 17.00
C PRO A 247 38.78 -41.50 17.98
N ALA A 248 38.66 -42.73 17.43
CA ALA A 248 38.54 -43.95 18.21
C ALA A 248 39.72 -44.07 19.19
N GLY A 249 39.38 -44.06 20.45
CA GLY A 249 40.15 -44.66 21.54
C GLY A 249 41.59 -44.20 21.73
N ASN A 250 41.81 -43.38 22.73
CA ASN A 250 43.07 -43.43 23.48
C ASN A 250 42.78 -43.61 24.97
N GLU A 251 43.56 -44.50 25.51
CA GLU A 251 43.57 -45.02 26.86
C GLU A 251 43.38 -43.98 27.96
N ILE A 252 42.65 -44.40 28.97
CA ILE A 252 42.49 -43.73 30.25
C ILE A 252 43.87 -43.48 30.88
N VAL A 253 44.37 -42.25 30.85
CA VAL A 253 45.42 -41.79 31.71
C VAL A 253 44.78 -41.02 32.84
N ASP A 254 44.83 -41.59 34.02
CA ASP A 254 44.43 -41.00 35.28
C ASP A 254 45.24 -39.71 35.51
N THR A 255 44.59 -38.55 35.43
CA THR A 255 45.20 -37.25 35.75
C THR A 255 44.31 -36.56 36.80
N PRO A 256 44.90 -36.19 37.93
CA PRO A 256 44.14 -35.55 39.01
C PRO A 256 43.88 -34.08 38.72
N ASP A 257 42.77 -33.60 39.25
CA ASP A 257 42.37 -32.21 39.46
C ASP A 257 42.06 -31.36 38.21
N GLN A 258 40.81 -31.46 37.77
CA GLN A 258 40.21 -30.44 36.88
C GLN A 258 39.56 -29.32 37.72
N PRO A 259 39.83 -28.05 37.39
CA PRO A 259 39.17 -26.93 38.07
C PRO A 259 37.66 -26.98 37.83
N GLU A 260 36.87 -26.72 38.86
CA GLU A 260 35.42 -26.63 38.80
C GLU A 260 34.99 -25.64 37.72
N GLU A 261 34.14 -26.08 36.78
CA GLU A 261 33.49 -25.16 35.82
C GLU A 261 32.71 -24.09 36.55
N PRO A 262 32.71 -22.83 36.04
CA PRO A 262 31.94 -21.77 36.65
C PRO A 262 30.44 -22.10 36.59
N PRO A 263 29.65 -21.76 37.60
CA PRO A 263 28.26 -22.09 37.66
C PRO A 263 27.47 -21.41 36.53
N PHE A 264 26.83 -22.22 35.70
CA PHE A 264 25.90 -21.74 34.68
C PHE A 264 24.58 -21.31 35.32
N SER A 265 24.06 -20.17 34.91
CA SER A 265 22.71 -19.71 35.27
C SER A 265 21.74 -20.08 34.14
N ASN A 266 20.66 -20.75 34.48
CA ASN A 266 19.57 -21.00 33.55
C ASN A 266 18.66 -19.77 33.54
N VAL A 267 18.52 -19.13 32.37
CA VAL A 267 17.56 -18.06 32.15
C VAL A 267 16.30 -18.67 31.54
N LYS A 268 15.21 -18.55 32.29
CA LYS A 268 13.89 -19.00 31.85
C LYS A 268 13.13 -17.82 31.26
N PHE A 269 12.62 -17.98 30.05
CA PHE A 269 11.81 -16.96 29.40
C PHE A 269 10.33 -17.23 29.67
N ASP A 270 9.61 -16.20 30.11
CA ASP A 270 8.18 -16.25 30.34
C ASP A 270 7.47 -15.40 29.27
N GLY A 271 6.47 -15.98 28.61
CA GLY A 271 5.69 -15.30 27.58
C GLY A 271 4.64 -14.31 28.11
N GLY A 272 4.49 -14.17 29.43
CA GLY A 272 3.43 -13.35 30.04
C GLY A 272 2.02 -13.88 29.77
N GLU A 273 0.99 -13.15 30.22
CA GLU A 273 -0.41 -13.60 30.14
C GLU A 273 -0.96 -13.74 28.71
N HIS A 274 -0.32 -13.14 27.69
CA HIS A 274 -0.80 -13.09 26.30
C HIS A 274 0.20 -13.52 25.24
N GLY A 275 1.36 -14.08 25.62
CA GLY A 275 2.43 -14.48 24.71
C GLY A 275 2.69 -15.99 24.68
N ARG A 276 3.08 -16.52 23.50
CA ARG A 276 3.65 -17.86 23.36
C ARG A 276 5.08 -17.73 22.87
N ILE A 277 6.02 -18.30 23.62
CA ILE A 277 7.42 -18.42 23.17
C ILE A 277 7.50 -19.65 22.25
N LYS A 278 7.99 -19.44 21.01
CA LYS A 278 8.33 -20.53 20.09
C LYS A 278 9.84 -20.72 20.11
N GLY A 279 10.28 -21.88 20.53
CA GLY A 279 11.70 -22.23 20.59
C GLY A 279 12.09 -22.80 21.96
N LEU A 280 13.40 -22.76 22.25
CA LEU A 280 13.91 -23.17 23.56
C LEU A 280 13.49 -22.13 24.62
N ASP A 281 12.75 -22.58 25.62
CA ASP A 281 12.27 -21.76 26.75
C ASP A 281 13.35 -21.54 27.82
N THR A 282 14.52 -22.18 27.67
CA THR A 282 15.65 -22.07 28.59
C THR A 282 16.98 -22.03 27.84
N VAL A 283 17.84 -21.06 28.15
CA VAL A 283 19.19 -20.95 27.58
C VAL A 283 20.21 -20.97 28.73
N ARG A 284 21.30 -21.74 28.55
CA ARG A 284 22.43 -21.71 29.46
C ARG A 284 23.37 -20.58 29.13
N CYS A 285 23.64 -19.71 30.08
CA CYS A 285 24.59 -18.62 29.97
C CYS A 285 25.74 -18.83 30.93
N SER A 286 27.00 -18.69 30.47
CA SER A 286 28.17 -18.54 31.36
C SER A 286 28.15 -17.15 32.01
N LYS A 287 28.48 -17.09 33.26
CA LYS A 287 28.68 -15.81 33.97
C LYS A 287 30.00 -15.20 33.62
#